data_f5022f9fbc0f62f646e4389db851d36f
#
_entry.id   f5022f9fbc0f62f646e4389db851d36f
#
_cell.length_a   1.000
_cell.length_b   1.000
_cell.length_c   1.000
_cell.angle_alpha   90.00
_cell.angle_beta   90.00
_cell.angle_gamma   90.00
#
_symmetry.space_group_name_H-M   'P 1'
#
loop_
_entity.id
_entity.type
_entity.pdbx_description
1 polymer ?
#
loop_
_entity_poly.entity_id
_entity_poly.type
_entity_poly.pdbx_seq_one_letter_code
_entity_poly.pdbx_strand_id
1 'polypeptide(L)'
;MSRRAVGALAAAGLVAALAACATNDPATPAQPSAAAAYPVTVGKVTLPAQPVKIVSLSPTLTEMLFAIGAGGQVSAVDDNSNFPANAPKTELSGFQPNAEAVAAKSPDLVVLDTDANNVVAQLTTLKIPVYVAPAAATLDATYQQIADLGTLTGHSAEATALTGQMKDDIAKLVKDLPKRATPLSYYYELDPTLYSVTSKTFIGSLFELAGLKNVADAADTKGSGYPQLSAESLIKSNPDLIFLADTKCCKQNLDTVKARAGWAGLTAVSKGQVVALDDDIASRWGPRVVDLVRAIVDAVNKVPA
;
A
#
# COMPACT_ATOMS: atom_id res chain seq x y z
N MET A 1 58.07 72.25 -8.90
CA MET A 1 57.45 73.00 -10.01
C MET A 1 56.14 72.37 -10.32
N SER A 2 55.06 72.95 -9.79
CA SER A 2 54.00 73.72 -10.50
C SER A 2 53.34 72.91 -11.59
N ARG A 3 52.05 72.71 -11.66
CA ARG A 3 50.82 73.48 -11.36
C ARG A 3 49.64 72.55 -11.54
N ARG A 4 48.63 72.51 -10.65
CA ARG A 4 47.31 73.18 -10.78
C ARG A 4 46.53 72.72 -12.04
N ALA A 5 45.26 72.41 -12.03
CA ALA A 5 44.12 72.60 -11.16
C ALA A 5 42.87 72.23 -11.98
N VAL A 6 41.69 72.03 -11.24
CA VAL A 6 40.33 72.39 -11.62
C VAL A 6 39.68 71.48 -12.67
N GLY A 7 38.66 70.75 -12.48
CA GLY A 7 37.36 70.97 -11.81
C GLY A 7 36.27 71.12 -12.85
N ALA A 8 35.27 70.33 -12.83
CA ALA A 8 33.89 70.73 -13.13
C ALA A 8 32.86 69.58 -12.85
N LEU A 9 31.91 69.91 -12.00
CA LEU A 9 30.62 69.21 -11.83
C LEU A 9 29.79 69.38 -13.10
N ALA A 10 29.07 68.37 -13.45
CA ALA A 10 27.70 68.48 -14.05
C ALA A 10 26.84 67.36 -13.69
N ALA A 11 25.67 67.73 -13.25
CA ALA A 11 24.60 66.88 -12.69
C ALA A 11 23.65 66.31 -13.75
N ALA A 12 22.87 65.35 -13.30
CA ALA A 12 21.48 65.03 -13.66
C ALA A 12 21.23 64.11 -14.89
N GLY A 13 20.52 63.08 -14.63
CA GLY A 13 19.82 62.27 -15.64
C GLY A 13 19.27 60.97 -15.04
N LEU A 14 18.22 61.09 -14.22
CA LEU A 14 17.44 59.96 -13.71
C LEU A 14 16.58 59.39 -14.87
N VAL A 15 16.85 58.17 -15.32
CA VAL A 15 15.92 57.38 -16.13
C VAL A 15 15.74 56.03 -15.45
N ALA A 16 14.61 55.86 -14.78
CA ALA A 16 14.15 54.56 -14.24
C ALA A 16 13.63 53.74 -15.38
N ALA A 17 14.36 52.68 -15.76
CA ALA A 17 13.88 51.60 -16.60
C ALA A 17 13.56 50.41 -15.69
N LEU A 18 12.26 50.14 -15.46
CA LEU A 18 11.74 48.91 -14.86
C LEU A 18 11.95 47.77 -15.85
N ALA A 19 13.03 47.01 -15.68
CA ALA A 19 13.20 45.70 -16.30
C ALA A 19 12.69 44.66 -15.30
N ALA A 20 11.49 44.14 -15.57
CA ALA A 20 10.99 42.94 -14.91
C ALA A 20 11.83 41.74 -15.36
N CYS A 21 12.81 41.36 -14.57
CA CYS A 21 13.52 40.10 -14.73
C CYS A 21 12.60 39.02 -14.13
N ALA A 22 11.93 38.23 -15.00
CA ALA A 22 11.43 36.94 -14.63
C ALA A 22 12.64 36.07 -14.30
N THR A 23 12.89 35.82 -13.03
CA THR A 23 13.86 34.83 -12.57
C THR A 23 13.29 33.46 -12.81
N ASN A 24 13.64 32.80 -13.92
CA ASN A 24 13.59 31.37 -14.03
C ASN A 24 14.63 30.82 -13.05
N ASP A 25 14.26 30.49 -11.84
CA ASP A 25 15.09 29.68 -10.97
C ASP A 25 15.29 28.32 -11.64
N PRO A 26 16.54 27.93 -11.99
CA PRO A 26 16.78 26.58 -12.43
C PRO A 26 16.43 25.65 -11.27
N ALA A 27 15.55 24.67 -11.52
CA ALA A 27 15.22 23.62 -10.57
C ALA A 27 16.53 23.09 -9.97
N THR A 28 16.71 23.27 -8.66
CA THR A 28 17.84 22.70 -7.92
C THR A 28 17.89 21.21 -8.21
N PRO A 29 19.01 20.66 -8.74
CA PRO A 29 19.11 19.21 -8.92
C PRO A 29 18.85 18.53 -7.58
N ALA A 30 17.96 17.53 -7.56
CA ALA A 30 17.73 16.73 -6.37
C ALA A 30 19.08 16.24 -5.85
N GLN A 31 19.41 16.64 -4.63
CA GLN A 31 20.66 16.25 -3.98
C GLN A 31 20.65 14.73 -3.86
N PRO A 32 21.69 14.00 -4.30
CA PRO A 32 21.71 12.55 -4.15
C PRO A 32 21.54 12.23 -2.67
N SER A 33 20.56 11.38 -2.37
CA SER A 33 20.34 10.83 -1.02
C SER A 33 21.69 10.33 -0.51
N ALA A 34 22.08 10.75 0.71
CA ALA A 34 23.32 10.26 1.32
C ALA A 34 23.24 8.72 1.34
N ALA A 35 24.22 8.06 0.72
CA ALA A 35 24.26 6.61 0.69
C ALA A 35 24.15 6.08 2.12
N ALA A 36 23.22 5.13 2.34
CA ALA A 36 23.04 4.55 3.67
C ALA A 36 24.36 3.95 4.16
N ALA A 37 24.75 4.32 5.39
CA ALA A 37 25.97 3.78 5.98
C ALA A 37 25.69 2.34 6.46
N TYR A 38 26.31 1.36 5.84
CA TYR A 38 26.28 -0.04 6.31
C TYR A 38 27.43 -0.27 7.34
N PRO A 39 27.27 -1.23 8.28
CA PRO A 39 26.16 -2.17 8.42
C PRO A 39 24.87 -1.55 8.94
N VAL A 40 23.73 -2.08 8.48
CA VAL A 40 22.40 -1.71 8.99
C VAL A 40 21.75 -2.89 9.69
N THR A 41 20.93 -2.63 10.72
CA THR A 41 20.18 -3.66 11.45
C THR A 41 18.72 -3.27 11.57
N VAL A 42 17.84 -4.19 11.19
CA VAL A 42 16.38 -4.08 11.37
C VAL A 42 15.90 -5.37 12.04
N GLY A 43 15.33 -5.24 13.23
CA GLY A 43 14.94 -6.40 14.04
C GLY A 43 16.11 -7.35 14.27
N LYS A 44 16.03 -8.56 13.72
CA LYS A 44 17.07 -9.61 13.82
C LYS A 44 17.99 -9.66 12.59
N VAL A 45 17.75 -8.84 11.58
CA VAL A 45 18.49 -8.85 10.32
C VAL A 45 19.57 -7.79 10.34
N THR A 46 20.82 -8.21 10.18
CA THR A 46 21.96 -7.31 10.00
C THR A 46 22.56 -7.52 8.62
N LEU A 47 22.65 -6.46 7.83
CA LEU A 47 23.28 -6.46 6.52
C LEU A 47 24.62 -5.71 6.58
N PRO A 48 25.73 -6.33 6.22
CA PRO A 48 27.05 -5.67 6.23
C PRO A 48 27.24 -4.70 5.07
N ALA A 49 26.45 -4.84 4.01
CA ALA A 49 26.46 -4.00 2.82
C ALA A 49 25.06 -3.90 2.23
N GLN A 50 24.84 -2.94 1.33
CA GLN A 50 23.60 -2.80 0.58
C GLN A 50 23.36 -4.05 -0.27
N PRO A 51 22.16 -4.70 -0.14
CA PRO A 51 21.85 -5.87 -0.94
C PRO A 51 21.69 -5.48 -2.42
N VAL A 52 22.23 -6.27 -3.32
CA VAL A 52 22.10 -6.09 -4.78
C VAL A 52 21.25 -7.17 -5.44
N LYS A 53 20.97 -8.25 -4.70
CA LYS A 53 20.12 -9.37 -5.12
C LYS A 53 19.12 -9.70 -4.04
N ILE A 54 17.92 -9.14 -4.16
CA ILE A 54 16.81 -9.41 -3.25
C ILE A 54 15.88 -10.44 -3.88
N VAL A 55 15.52 -11.47 -3.12
CA VAL A 55 14.42 -12.38 -3.45
C VAL A 55 13.22 -12.01 -2.60
N SER A 56 12.10 -11.67 -3.22
CA SER A 56 10.85 -11.36 -2.53
C SER A 56 9.85 -12.50 -2.69
N LEU A 57 9.43 -13.08 -1.57
CA LEU A 57 8.42 -14.16 -1.51
C LEU A 57 7.07 -13.64 -0.99
N SER A 58 6.74 -12.39 -1.29
CA SER A 58 5.46 -11.77 -0.93
C SER A 58 5.10 -10.68 -1.93
N PRO A 59 3.91 -10.74 -2.54
CA PRO A 59 3.44 -9.69 -3.45
C PRO A 59 3.43 -8.30 -2.81
N THR A 60 3.02 -8.20 -1.53
CA THR A 60 2.98 -6.93 -0.80
C THR A 60 4.38 -6.33 -0.63
N LEU A 61 5.36 -7.15 -0.22
CA LEU A 61 6.73 -6.68 -0.04
C LEU A 61 7.40 -6.36 -1.38
N THR A 62 7.07 -7.10 -2.44
CA THR A 62 7.49 -6.77 -3.81
C THR A 62 7.02 -5.36 -4.18
N GLU A 63 5.75 -5.05 -3.97
CA GLU A 63 5.21 -3.71 -4.23
C GLU A 63 5.91 -2.62 -3.40
N MET A 64 6.17 -2.89 -2.12
CA MET A 64 6.90 -1.96 -1.25
C MET A 64 8.31 -1.69 -1.77
N LEU A 65 9.07 -2.74 -2.14
CA LEU A 65 10.44 -2.61 -2.68
C LEU A 65 10.47 -1.75 -3.95
N PHE A 66 9.55 -1.99 -4.86
CA PHE A 66 9.48 -1.19 -6.10
C PHE A 66 9.05 0.25 -5.82
N ALA A 67 8.11 0.47 -4.91
CA ALA A 67 7.60 1.81 -4.58
C ALA A 67 8.64 2.70 -3.89
N ILE A 68 9.57 2.12 -3.12
CA ILE A 68 10.68 2.88 -2.51
C ILE A 68 11.90 3.00 -3.44
N GLY A 69 11.82 2.55 -4.71
CA GLY A 69 12.93 2.63 -5.67
C GLY A 69 13.95 1.48 -5.60
N ALA A 70 13.75 0.49 -4.73
CA ALA A 70 14.63 -0.69 -4.61
C ALA A 70 14.39 -1.76 -5.67
N GLY A 71 13.52 -1.52 -6.66
CA GLY A 71 13.15 -2.49 -7.70
C GLY A 71 14.35 -3.01 -8.51
N GLY A 72 15.39 -2.18 -8.72
CA GLY A 72 16.62 -2.60 -9.40
C GLY A 72 17.45 -3.65 -8.63
N GLN A 73 17.20 -3.82 -7.33
CA GLN A 73 17.84 -4.81 -6.47
C GLN A 73 17.05 -6.14 -6.44
N VAL A 74 15.79 -6.13 -6.88
CA VAL A 74 14.94 -7.33 -6.88
C VAL A 74 15.31 -8.23 -8.05
N SER A 75 15.90 -9.39 -7.74
CA SER A 75 16.39 -10.37 -8.73
C SER A 75 15.39 -11.49 -9.00
N ALA A 76 14.50 -11.80 -8.06
CA ALA A 76 13.46 -12.80 -8.21
C ALA A 76 12.30 -12.50 -7.26
N VAL A 77 11.10 -12.94 -7.64
CA VAL A 77 9.87 -12.79 -6.84
C VAL A 77 9.09 -14.10 -6.82
N ASP A 78 8.09 -14.22 -5.95
CA ASP A 78 7.14 -15.32 -5.99
C ASP A 78 6.17 -15.24 -7.18
N ASP A 79 5.49 -16.35 -7.46
CA ASP A 79 4.55 -16.52 -8.58
C ASP A 79 3.29 -15.61 -8.51
N ASN A 80 2.98 -15.07 -7.32
CA ASN A 80 1.87 -14.14 -7.10
C ASN A 80 2.29 -12.66 -7.15
N SER A 81 3.57 -12.35 -7.23
CA SER A 81 4.09 -10.99 -7.36
C SER A 81 3.92 -10.47 -8.79
N ASN A 82 2.74 -9.95 -9.09
CA ASN A 82 2.32 -9.50 -10.42
C ASN A 82 2.36 -7.98 -10.62
N PHE A 83 2.74 -7.22 -9.60
CA PHE A 83 2.87 -5.76 -9.64
C PHE A 83 4.16 -5.28 -8.98
N PRO A 84 4.85 -4.28 -9.60
CA PRO A 84 4.54 -3.67 -10.90
C PRO A 84 4.81 -4.62 -12.07
N ALA A 85 4.35 -4.27 -13.26
CA ALA A 85 4.42 -5.15 -14.45
C ALA A 85 5.85 -5.53 -14.86
N ASN A 86 6.85 -4.73 -14.45
CA ASN A 86 8.28 -4.97 -14.70
C ASN A 86 8.98 -5.75 -13.56
N ALA A 87 8.24 -6.24 -12.55
CA ALA A 87 8.81 -7.16 -11.57
C ALA A 87 9.29 -8.45 -12.27
N PRO A 88 10.43 -9.02 -11.85
CA PRO A 88 10.92 -10.28 -12.41
C PRO A 88 9.85 -11.37 -12.25
N LYS A 89 9.67 -12.19 -13.29
CA LYS A 89 8.75 -13.33 -13.21
C LYS A 89 9.53 -14.59 -12.92
N THR A 90 9.17 -15.28 -11.83
CA THR A 90 9.76 -16.56 -11.46
C THR A 90 8.69 -17.53 -10.99
N GLU A 91 9.06 -18.80 -10.83
CA GLU A 91 8.17 -19.87 -10.36
C GLU A 91 8.39 -20.17 -8.87
N LEU A 92 8.98 -19.22 -8.12
CA LEU A 92 9.11 -19.36 -6.68
C LEU A 92 7.73 -19.22 -6.03
N SER A 93 7.45 -20.01 -5.00
CA SER A 93 6.20 -19.90 -4.28
C SER A 93 6.38 -19.20 -2.94
N GLY A 94 5.55 -18.18 -2.66
CA GLY A 94 5.45 -17.58 -1.34
C GLY A 94 4.69 -18.45 -0.35
N PHE A 95 3.72 -19.24 -0.83
CA PHE A 95 2.91 -20.15 0.02
C PHE A 95 3.61 -21.47 0.36
N GLN A 96 4.43 -21.98 -0.55
CA GLN A 96 5.18 -23.22 -0.36
C GLN A 96 6.64 -23.01 -0.76
N PRO A 97 7.38 -22.14 -0.04
CA PRO A 97 8.74 -21.80 -0.39
C PRO A 97 9.67 -23.02 -0.29
N ASN A 98 10.58 -23.11 -1.25
CA ASN A 98 11.68 -24.09 -1.26
C ASN A 98 13.00 -23.36 -1.06
N ALA A 99 13.68 -23.63 0.06
CA ALA A 99 14.91 -22.94 0.43
C ALA A 99 16.05 -23.14 -0.58
N GLU A 100 16.15 -24.32 -1.21
CA GLU A 100 17.18 -24.61 -2.22
C GLU A 100 16.92 -23.79 -3.50
N ALA A 101 15.67 -23.72 -3.96
CA ALA A 101 15.29 -22.92 -5.13
C ALA A 101 15.53 -21.42 -4.89
N VAL A 102 15.28 -20.93 -3.67
CA VAL A 102 15.58 -19.55 -3.25
C VAL A 102 17.09 -19.32 -3.21
N ALA A 103 17.86 -20.22 -2.56
CA ALA A 103 19.32 -20.11 -2.44
C ALA A 103 20.01 -20.18 -3.81
N ALA A 104 19.48 -20.93 -4.79
CA ALA A 104 19.99 -20.98 -6.16
C ALA A 104 19.95 -19.62 -6.88
N LYS A 105 19.14 -18.65 -6.40
CA LYS A 105 19.16 -17.26 -6.89
C LYS A 105 20.32 -16.44 -6.30
N SER A 106 21.07 -17.01 -5.35
CA SER A 106 22.20 -16.34 -4.65
C SER A 106 21.82 -14.98 -4.07
N PRO A 107 20.75 -14.89 -3.24
CA PRO A 107 20.29 -13.61 -2.70
C PRO A 107 21.21 -13.08 -1.58
N ASP A 108 21.34 -11.77 -1.53
CA ASP A 108 21.95 -11.03 -0.41
C ASP A 108 20.92 -10.77 0.71
N LEU A 109 19.64 -10.79 0.35
CA LEU A 109 18.50 -10.63 1.26
C LEU A 109 17.29 -11.38 0.70
N VAL A 110 16.58 -12.09 1.56
CA VAL A 110 15.24 -12.61 1.26
C VAL A 110 14.23 -11.85 2.10
N VAL A 111 13.11 -11.44 1.50
CA VAL A 111 11.98 -10.84 2.21
C VAL A 111 10.74 -11.71 2.01
N LEU A 112 9.99 -11.94 3.08
CA LEU A 112 8.78 -12.78 3.08
C LEU A 112 7.82 -12.34 4.19
N ASP A 113 6.57 -12.69 4.06
CA ASP A 113 5.54 -12.37 5.06
C ASP A 113 5.19 -13.53 5.99
N THR A 114 5.47 -14.74 5.58
CA THR A 114 5.12 -15.97 6.32
C THR A 114 6.27 -16.96 6.31
N ASP A 115 6.65 -17.47 7.48
CA ASP A 115 7.65 -18.54 7.62
C ASP A 115 7.01 -19.92 7.31
N ALA A 116 6.52 -20.08 6.07
CA ALA A 116 5.98 -21.36 5.64
C ALA A 116 7.12 -22.38 5.45
N ASN A 117 6.86 -23.65 5.79
CA ASN A 117 7.81 -24.75 5.70
C ASN A 117 9.12 -24.54 6.49
N ASN A 118 9.14 -23.65 7.50
CA ASN A 118 10.35 -23.28 8.25
C ASN A 118 11.48 -22.76 7.34
N VAL A 119 11.13 -22.06 6.27
CA VAL A 119 12.08 -21.56 5.26
C VAL A 119 13.11 -20.61 5.86
N VAL A 120 12.74 -19.84 6.88
CA VAL A 120 13.64 -18.91 7.58
C VAL A 120 14.81 -19.67 8.23
N ALA A 121 14.54 -20.76 8.95
CA ALA A 121 15.59 -21.56 9.58
C ALA A 121 16.51 -22.21 8.54
N GLN A 122 15.97 -22.70 7.43
CA GLN A 122 16.72 -23.30 6.34
C GLN A 122 17.66 -22.28 5.66
N LEU A 123 17.15 -21.09 5.31
CA LEU A 123 17.93 -20.01 4.71
C LEU A 123 18.98 -19.46 5.68
N THR A 124 18.66 -19.36 6.97
CA THR A 124 19.62 -18.95 8.02
C THR A 124 20.79 -19.93 8.12
N THR A 125 20.53 -21.25 8.01
CA THR A 125 21.59 -22.26 7.98
C THR A 125 22.53 -22.06 6.78
N LEU A 126 22.01 -21.58 5.66
CA LEU A 126 22.76 -21.21 4.46
C LEU A 126 23.40 -19.81 4.56
N LYS A 127 23.28 -19.13 5.72
CA LYS A 127 23.79 -17.78 5.99
C LYS A 127 23.17 -16.71 5.07
N ILE A 128 21.96 -16.92 4.61
CA ILE A 128 21.19 -15.97 3.82
C ILE A 128 20.34 -15.14 4.81
N PRO A 129 20.49 -13.80 4.84
CA PRO A 129 19.65 -12.92 5.66
C PRO A 129 18.19 -12.98 5.22
N VAL A 130 17.26 -13.06 6.19
CA VAL A 130 15.82 -13.12 5.92
C VAL A 130 15.09 -12.07 6.74
N TYR A 131 14.41 -11.16 6.08
CA TYR A 131 13.49 -10.22 6.72
C TYR A 131 12.06 -10.76 6.62
N VAL A 132 11.45 -10.97 7.78
CA VAL A 132 10.06 -11.43 7.90
C VAL A 132 9.17 -10.26 8.28
N ALA A 133 8.22 -9.92 7.41
CA ALA A 133 7.25 -8.86 7.62
C ALA A 133 5.82 -9.44 7.53
N PRO A 134 5.27 -9.95 8.64
CA PRO A 134 3.94 -10.55 8.64
C PRO A 134 2.87 -9.53 8.22
N ALA A 135 1.69 -10.03 7.79
CA ALA A 135 0.58 -9.17 7.41
C ALA A 135 0.34 -8.09 8.48
N ALA A 136 0.35 -6.84 8.03
CA ALA A 136 0.19 -5.71 8.94
C ALA A 136 -1.23 -5.72 9.54
N ALA A 137 -1.32 -5.45 10.84
CA ALA A 137 -2.60 -5.29 11.52
C ALA A 137 -3.13 -3.86 11.44
N THR A 138 -2.28 -2.88 11.15
CA THR A 138 -2.60 -1.45 11.09
C THR A 138 -1.83 -0.75 9.99
N LEU A 139 -2.29 0.44 9.58
CA LEU A 139 -1.54 1.30 8.65
C LEU A 139 -0.15 1.68 9.20
N ASP A 140 -0.04 1.91 10.51
CA ASP A 140 1.27 2.23 11.12
C ASP A 140 2.25 1.06 10.99
N ALA A 141 1.78 -0.19 11.12
CA ALA A 141 2.60 -1.36 10.87
C ALA A 141 3.03 -1.47 9.40
N THR A 142 2.14 -1.12 8.45
CA THR A 142 2.50 -1.00 7.03
C THR A 142 3.61 0.04 6.82
N TYR A 143 3.45 1.23 7.40
CA TYR A 143 4.46 2.30 7.28
C TYR A 143 5.81 1.89 7.88
N GLN A 144 5.78 1.15 9.00
CA GLN A 144 7.01 0.63 9.61
C GLN A 144 7.70 -0.39 8.71
N GLN A 145 6.96 -1.31 8.08
CA GLN A 145 7.53 -2.28 7.14
C GLN A 145 8.16 -1.60 5.91
N ILE A 146 7.53 -0.53 5.39
CA ILE A 146 8.11 0.29 4.32
C ILE A 146 9.41 0.96 4.78
N ALA A 147 9.44 1.52 6.00
CA ALA A 147 10.64 2.14 6.57
C ALA A 147 11.77 1.12 6.81
N ASP A 148 11.43 -0.08 7.28
CA ASP A 148 12.35 -1.18 7.49
C ASP A 148 13.01 -1.61 6.17
N LEU A 149 12.21 -1.80 5.11
CA LEU A 149 12.71 -2.09 3.78
C LEU A 149 13.57 -0.96 3.24
N GLY A 150 13.18 0.30 3.46
CA GLY A 150 13.99 1.46 3.12
C GLY A 150 15.38 1.42 3.77
N THR A 151 15.43 1.07 5.06
CA THR A 151 16.68 0.93 5.81
C THR A 151 17.54 -0.23 5.28
N LEU A 152 16.93 -1.40 5.07
CA LEU A 152 17.64 -2.58 4.61
C LEU A 152 18.18 -2.43 3.18
N THR A 153 17.53 -1.64 2.33
CA THR A 153 17.86 -1.51 0.91
C THR A 153 18.61 -0.23 0.56
N GLY A 154 18.81 0.68 1.54
CA GLY A 154 19.47 1.97 1.33
C GLY A 154 18.56 3.04 0.73
N HIS A 155 17.23 2.87 0.82
CA HIS A 155 16.19 3.76 0.28
C HIS A 155 15.34 4.42 1.37
N SER A 156 15.97 4.80 2.51
CA SER A 156 15.26 5.36 3.67
C SER A 156 14.55 6.69 3.38
N ALA A 157 15.14 7.53 2.52
CA ALA A 157 14.54 8.81 2.15
C ALA A 157 13.26 8.61 1.32
N GLU A 158 13.32 7.71 0.35
CA GLU A 158 12.19 7.34 -0.52
C GLU A 158 11.07 6.65 0.30
N ALA A 159 11.43 5.79 1.24
CA ALA A 159 10.49 5.16 2.15
C ALA A 159 9.77 6.20 3.04
N THR A 160 10.50 7.20 3.54
CA THR A 160 9.94 8.31 4.32
C THR A 160 8.98 9.15 3.47
N ALA A 161 9.39 9.49 2.25
CA ALA A 161 8.55 10.26 1.32
C ALA A 161 7.28 9.50 0.96
N LEU A 162 7.40 8.20 0.63
CA LEU A 162 6.26 7.33 0.31
C LEU A 162 5.26 7.25 1.46
N THR A 163 5.73 6.97 2.68
CA THR A 163 4.84 6.85 3.86
C THR A 163 4.18 8.17 4.22
N GLY A 164 4.89 9.30 4.05
CA GLY A 164 4.33 10.64 4.19
C GLY A 164 3.21 10.88 3.19
N GLN A 165 3.44 10.61 1.91
CA GLN A 165 2.45 10.75 0.85
C GLN A 165 1.22 9.86 1.10
N MET A 166 1.40 8.59 1.47
CA MET A 166 0.29 7.68 1.78
C MET A 166 -0.60 8.23 2.91
N LYS A 167 0.00 8.74 3.99
CA LYS A 167 -0.72 9.36 5.12
C LYS A 167 -1.54 10.57 4.67
N ASP A 168 -0.92 11.46 3.91
CA ASP A 168 -1.55 12.68 3.41
C ASP A 168 -2.70 12.36 2.45
N ASP A 169 -2.51 11.38 1.56
CA ASP A 169 -3.53 11.00 0.59
C ASP A 169 -4.72 10.33 1.27
N ILE A 170 -4.51 9.44 2.24
CA ILE A 170 -5.58 8.83 3.04
C ILE A 170 -6.33 9.94 3.82
N ALA A 171 -5.61 10.85 4.49
CA ALA A 171 -6.23 11.95 5.22
C ALA A 171 -7.08 12.85 4.33
N LYS A 172 -6.61 13.16 3.11
CA LYS A 172 -7.38 13.93 2.12
C LYS A 172 -8.64 13.19 1.67
N LEU A 173 -8.53 11.88 1.40
CA LEU A 173 -9.66 11.08 0.96
C LEU A 173 -10.80 11.06 1.97
N VAL A 174 -10.50 10.91 3.27
CA VAL A 174 -11.53 10.78 4.30
C VAL A 174 -12.04 12.12 4.84
N LYS A 175 -11.33 13.23 4.58
CA LYS A 175 -11.61 14.54 5.17
C LYS A 175 -13.02 15.07 4.87
N ASP A 176 -13.46 14.91 3.62
CA ASP A 176 -14.68 15.53 3.11
C ASP A 176 -15.84 14.51 3.00
N LEU A 177 -15.73 13.38 3.70
CA LEU A 177 -16.81 12.39 3.75
C LEU A 177 -18.09 12.99 4.35
N PRO A 178 -19.28 12.68 3.79
CA PRO A 178 -20.55 13.19 4.28
C PRO A 178 -20.81 12.71 5.72
N LYS A 179 -21.12 13.65 6.61
CA LYS A 179 -21.55 13.32 7.97
C LYS A 179 -22.96 12.72 7.92
N ARG A 180 -23.13 11.53 8.47
CA ARG A 180 -24.40 10.79 8.50
C ARG A 180 -24.86 10.59 9.93
N ALA A 181 -26.17 10.73 10.17
CA ALA A 181 -26.77 10.44 11.47
C ALA A 181 -26.67 8.95 11.83
N THR A 182 -26.76 8.07 10.81
CA THR A 182 -26.57 6.63 10.94
C THR A 182 -25.45 6.21 9.97
N PRO A 183 -24.42 5.51 10.47
CA PRO A 183 -23.39 4.95 9.61
C PRO A 183 -23.97 4.00 8.56
N LEU A 184 -23.46 4.06 7.32
CA LEU A 184 -23.78 3.07 6.32
C LEU A 184 -23.20 1.71 6.75
N SER A 185 -23.95 0.65 6.49
CA SER A 185 -23.50 -0.71 6.72
C SER A 185 -22.89 -1.32 5.46
N TYR A 186 -21.87 -2.18 5.65
CA TYR A 186 -21.24 -2.86 4.53
C TYR A 186 -21.05 -4.35 4.79
N TYR A 187 -21.06 -5.12 3.71
CA TYR A 187 -20.59 -6.49 3.63
C TYR A 187 -19.36 -6.55 2.71
N TYR A 188 -18.32 -7.23 3.16
CA TYR A 188 -17.11 -7.49 2.36
C TYR A 188 -17.05 -8.96 2.02
N GLU A 189 -17.05 -9.30 0.76
CA GLU A 189 -17.00 -10.68 0.27
C GLU A 189 -15.56 -11.07 -0.07
N LEU A 190 -15.03 -12.07 0.65
CA LEU A 190 -13.71 -12.66 0.37
C LEU A 190 -13.82 -13.73 -0.72
N ASP A 191 -14.92 -14.48 -0.71
CA ASP A 191 -15.19 -15.54 -1.66
C ASP A 191 -16.69 -15.87 -1.74
N PRO A 192 -17.17 -16.62 -2.78
CA PRO A 192 -18.59 -16.93 -2.97
C PRO A 192 -19.19 -17.82 -1.88
N THR A 193 -18.40 -18.37 -0.96
CA THR A 193 -18.88 -19.17 0.18
C THR A 193 -19.21 -18.32 1.40
N LEU A 194 -19.23 -16.98 1.21
CA LEU A 194 -19.64 -15.95 2.17
C LEU A 194 -18.67 -15.76 3.34
N TYR A 195 -17.38 -16.06 3.17
CA TYR A 195 -16.38 -15.56 4.08
C TYR A 195 -16.25 -14.05 3.97
N SER A 196 -16.03 -13.41 5.10
CA SER A 196 -15.93 -11.96 5.22
C SER A 196 -14.79 -11.57 6.15
N VAL A 197 -14.55 -10.27 6.29
CA VAL A 197 -13.65 -9.69 7.28
C VAL A 197 -14.46 -8.93 8.33
N THR A 198 -13.95 -8.84 9.56
CA THR A 198 -14.54 -7.98 10.60
C THR A 198 -13.84 -6.63 10.68
N SER A 199 -14.44 -5.67 11.40
CA SER A 199 -13.82 -4.36 11.70
C SER A 199 -12.47 -4.49 12.41
N LYS A 200 -12.18 -5.60 13.09
CA LYS A 200 -10.93 -5.85 13.81
C LYS A 200 -9.76 -6.26 12.92
N THR A 201 -9.99 -6.53 11.64
CA THR A 201 -8.93 -6.86 10.69
C THR A 201 -8.29 -5.58 10.12
N PHE A 202 -7.11 -5.71 9.51
CA PHE A 202 -6.49 -4.60 8.77
C PHE A 202 -7.48 -4.02 7.73
N ILE A 203 -8.08 -4.88 6.91
CA ILE A 203 -9.06 -4.46 5.90
C ILE A 203 -10.23 -3.73 6.57
N GLY A 204 -10.82 -4.31 7.62
CA GLY A 204 -11.93 -3.70 8.34
C GLY A 204 -11.60 -2.32 8.91
N SER A 205 -10.37 -2.11 9.40
CA SER A 205 -9.93 -0.81 9.90
C SER A 205 -9.93 0.29 8.84
N LEU A 206 -9.73 -0.06 7.56
CA LEU A 206 -9.81 0.91 6.45
C LEU A 206 -11.24 1.38 6.19
N PHE A 207 -12.22 0.50 6.39
CA PHE A 207 -13.65 0.86 6.31
C PHE A 207 -14.08 1.73 7.49
N GLU A 208 -13.50 1.53 8.68
CA GLU A 208 -13.73 2.41 9.83
C GLU A 208 -13.26 3.84 9.60
N LEU A 209 -12.19 4.06 8.82
CA LEU A 209 -11.76 5.40 8.40
C LEU A 209 -12.86 6.16 7.64
N ALA A 210 -13.71 5.43 6.92
CA ALA A 210 -14.84 5.99 6.20
C ALA A 210 -16.13 6.00 7.03
N GLY A 211 -16.09 5.66 8.32
CA GLY A 211 -17.23 5.66 9.23
C GLY A 211 -18.29 4.58 8.92
N LEU A 212 -17.88 3.48 8.28
CA LEU A 212 -18.77 2.38 7.89
C LEU A 212 -18.92 1.35 9.01
N LYS A 213 -20.10 0.71 9.08
CA LYS A 213 -20.41 -0.36 10.03
C LYS A 213 -20.36 -1.72 9.36
N ASN A 214 -19.57 -2.63 9.89
CA ASN A 214 -19.39 -3.98 9.36
C ASN A 214 -20.53 -4.92 9.79
N VAL A 215 -21.22 -5.57 8.84
CA VAL A 215 -22.29 -6.52 9.18
C VAL A 215 -21.73 -7.89 9.62
N ALA A 216 -20.48 -8.19 9.31
CA ALA A 216 -19.83 -9.45 9.66
C ALA A 216 -19.38 -9.52 11.13
N ASP A 217 -19.28 -8.38 11.84
CA ASP A 217 -18.82 -8.36 13.23
C ASP A 217 -19.66 -9.26 14.16
N ALA A 218 -20.98 -9.27 13.96
CA ALA A 218 -21.88 -10.09 14.77
C ALA A 218 -21.73 -11.60 14.53
N ALA A 219 -21.16 -12.01 13.40
CA ALA A 219 -20.96 -13.42 13.04
C ALA A 219 -19.63 -13.98 13.59
N ASP A 220 -18.70 -13.12 13.99
CA ASP A 220 -17.37 -13.52 14.49
C ASP A 220 -17.38 -13.92 15.97
N THR A 221 -18.10 -14.97 16.29
CA THR A 221 -18.22 -15.47 17.67
C THR A 221 -16.92 -16.06 18.22
N LYS A 222 -15.97 -16.39 17.34
CA LYS A 222 -14.67 -16.98 17.70
C LYS A 222 -13.53 -15.94 17.77
N GLY A 223 -13.77 -14.71 17.34
CA GLY A 223 -12.77 -13.66 17.29
C GLY A 223 -11.66 -13.91 16.27
N SER A 224 -11.97 -14.64 15.19
CA SER A 224 -10.98 -14.95 14.13
C SER A 224 -10.68 -13.76 13.22
N GLY A 225 -11.58 -12.79 13.16
CA GLY A 225 -11.56 -11.69 12.21
C GLY A 225 -12.11 -12.07 10.82
N TYR A 226 -12.33 -13.37 10.56
CA TYR A 226 -12.70 -13.90 9.24
C TYR A 226 -13.90 -14.88 9.35
N PRO A 227 -15.08 -14.38 9.71
CA PRO A 227 -16.26 -15.24 9.85
C PRO A 227 -16.82 -15.63 8.50
N GLN A 228 -17.43 -16.82 8.45
CA GLN A 228 -18.33 -17.23 7.37
C GLN A 228 -19.77 -16.86 7.76
N LEU A 229 -20.45 -16.07 6.93
CA LEU A 229 -21.83 -15.70 7.14
C LEU A 229 -22.80 -16.74 6.51
N SER A 230 -24.01 -16.83 7.04
CA SER A 230 -25.09 -17.51 6.32
C SER A 230 -25.80 -16.53 5.38
N ALA A 231 -26.34 -17.05 4.27
CA ALA A 231 -27.12 -16.24 3.34
C ALA A 231 -28.33 -15.57 4.03
N GLU A 232 -28.96 -16.29 4.97
CA GLU A 232 -30.09 -15.78 5.76
C GLU A 232 -29.66 -14.61 6.65
N SER A 233 -28.52 -14.70 7.38
CA SER A 233 -28.03 -13.63 8.24
C SER A 233 -27.66 -12.39 7.41
N LEU A 234 -27.10 -12.58 6.22
CA LEU A 234 -26.73 -11.50 5.33
C LEU A 234 -27.96 -10.80 4.75
N ILE A 235 -28.98 -11.55 4.33
CA ILE A 235 -30.26 -10.99 3.88
C ILE A 235 -30.94 -10.21 5.02
N LYS A 236 -30.91 -10.72 6.25
CA LYS A 236 -31.45 -10.03 7.41
C LYS A 236 -30.70 -8.75 7.76
N SER A 237 -29.37 -8.74 7.61
CA SER A 237 -28.55 -7.56 7.88
C SER A 237 -28.75 -6.45 6.84
N ASN A 238 -29.14 -6.81 5.62
CA ASN A 238 -29.48 -5.93 4.51
C ASN A 238 -28.49 -4.75 4.34
N PRO A 239 -27.21 -5.02 4.01
CA PRO A 239 -26.18 -4.00 3.94
C PRO A 239 -26.48 -2.92 2.91
N ASP A 240 -26.04 -1.69 3.20
CA ASP A 240 -26.14 -0.56 2.29
C ASP A 240 -25.13 -0.67 1.13
N LEU A 241 -23.97 -1.27 1.39
CA LEU A 241 -22.87 -1.45 0.44
C LEU A 241 -22.40 -2.91 0.46
N ILE A 242 -22.04 -3.45 -0.70
CA ILE A 242 -21.34 -4.73 -0.84
C ILE A 242 -20.04 -4.50 -1.58
N PHE A 243 -18.93 -4.98 -1.03
CA PHE A 243 -17.61 -4.94 -1.67
C PHE A 243 -17.18 -6.37 -2.00
N LEU A 244 -16.85 -6.60 -3.26
CA LEU A 244 -16.44 -7.91 -3.77
C LEU A 244 -14.92 -7.91 -3.96
N ALA A 245 -14.19 -8.73 -3.21
CA ALA A 245 -12.75 -8.91 -3.30
C ALA A 245 -12.37 -10.19 -4.07
N ASP A 246 -13.32 -10.77 -4.77
CA ASP A 246 -13.23 -12.05 -5.47
C ASP A 246 -13.64 -11.94 -6.95
N THR A 247 -13.35 -10.77 -7.53
CA THR A 247 -13.71 -10.44 -8.90
C THR A 247 -12.83 -11.14 -9.94
N LYS A 248 -11.53 -11.32 -9.63
CA LYS A 248 -10.56 -11.99 -10.51
C LYS A 248 -10.61 -13.51 -10.34
N CYS A 249 -10.48 -13.98 -9.10
CA CYS A 249 -10.45 -15.41 -8.80
C CYS A 249 -11.76 -16.09 -9.19
N CYS A 250 -12.88 -15.49 -8.81
CA CYS A 250 -14.17 -16.16 -8.74
C CYS A 250 -15.22 -15.51 -9.65
N LYS A 251 -14.83 -14.48 -10.42
CA LYS A 251 -15.66 -13.76 -11.42
C LYS A 251 -16.92 -13.14 -10.84
N GLN A 252 -16.88 -12.77 -9.53
CA GLN A 252 -18.01 -12.12 -8.89
C GLN A 252 -18.23 -10.69 -9.39
N ASN A 253 -19.49 -10.30 -9.55
CA ASN A 253 -19.93 -8.99 -9.98
C ASN A 253 -21.38 -8.74 -9.57
N LEU A 254 -21.95 -7.58 -9.88
CA LEU A 254 -23.33 -7.24 -9.54
C LEU A 254 -24.33 -8.29 -10.06
N ASP A 255 -24.18 -8.79 -11.29
CA ASP A 255 -25.12 -9.74 -11.88
C ASP A 255 -25.08 -11.11 -11.18
N THR A 256 -23.87 -11.62 -10.87
CA THR A 256 -23.72 -12.88 -10.14
C THR A 256 -24.30 -12.78 -8.72
N VAL A 257 -24.08 -11.65 -8.04
CA VAL A 257 -24.62 -11.38 -6.70
C VAL A 257 -26.15 -11.25 -6.76
N LYS A 258 -26.67 -10.51 -7.74
CA LYS A 258 -28.13 -10.34 -7.94
C LYS A 258 -28.85 -11.65 -8.25
N ALA A 259 -28.20 -12.61 -8.91
CA ALA A 259 -28.75 -13.90 -9.25
C ALA A 259 -28.88 -14.86 -8.04
N ARG A 260 -28.24 -14.55 -6.91
CA ARG A 260 -28.34 -15.38 -5.70
C ARG A 260 -29.73 -15.30 -5.10
N ALA A 261 -30.23 -16.42 -4.55
CA ALA A 261 -31.57 -16.49 -3.98
C ALA A 261 -31.77 -15.46 -2.85
N GLY A 262 -32.77 -14.60 -3.00
CA GLY A 262 -33.12 -13.55 -2.04
C GLY A 262 -32.24 -12.26 -2.09
N TRP A 263 -31.18 -12.23 -2.88
CA TRP A 263 -30.24 -11.10 -2.88
C TRP A 263 -30.70 -9.92 -3.74
N ALA A 264 -31.53 -10.14 -4.75
CA ALA A 264 -32.05 -9.07 -5.61
C ALA A 264 -32.79 -7.97 -4.84
N GLY A 265 -33.35 -8.29 -3.66
CA GLY A 265 -34.05 -7.36 -2.79
C GLY A 265 -33.16 -6.61 -1.79
N LEU A 266 -31.87 -6.96 -1.67
CA LEU A 266 -30.95 -6.25 -0.78
C LEU A 266 -30.80 -4.79 -1.20
N THR A 267 -30.68 -3.90 -0.23
CA THR A 267 -30.49 -2.46 -0.47
C THR A 267 -29.30 -2.21 -1.38
N ALA A 268 -28.14 -2.82 -1.10
CA ALA A 268 -26.94 -2.66 -1.93
C ALA A 268 -27.17 -3.14 -3.38
N VAL A 269 -27.87 -4.25 -3.58
CA VAL A 269 -28.09 -4.84 -4.91
C VAL A 269 -29.11 -4.02 -5.70
N SER A 270 -30.27 -3.71 -5.08
CA SER A 270 -31.36 -2.99 -5.73
C SER A 270 -31.01 -1.55 -6.12
N LYS A 271 -30.07 -0.93 -5.38
CA LYS A 271 -29.57 0.42 -5.65
C LYS A 271 -28.25 0.44 -6.47
N GLY A 272 -27.73 -0.71 -6.89
CA GLY A 272 -26.48 -0.80 -7.64
C GLY A 272 -25.24 -0.40 -6.81
N GLN A 273 -25.28 -0.59 -5.49
CA GLN A 273 -24.22 -0.25 -4.54
C GLN A 273 -23.32 -1.47 -4.25
N VAL A 274 -23.08 -2.27 -5.28
CA VAL A 274 -22.13 -3.39 -5.27
C VAL A 274 -20.85 -2.95 -5.94
N VAL A 275 -19.76 -2.96 -5.20
CA VAL A 275 -18.44 -2.44 -5.61
C VAL A 275 -17.52 -3.60 -5.93
N ALA A 276 -17.13 -3.74 -7.18
CA ALA A 276 -16.12 -4.70 -7.58
C ALA A 276 -14.73 -4.12 -7.28
N LEU A 277 -13.96 -4.79 -6.42
CA LEU A 277 -12.59 -4.44 -6.10
C LEU A 277 -11.61 -5.22 -6.99
N ASP A 278 -10.41 -4.69 -7.14
CA ASP A 278 -9.27 -5.47 -7.63
C ASP A 278 -8.80 -6.40 -6.50
N ASP A 279 -8.84 -7.72 -6.70
CA ASP A 279 -8.50 -8.73 -5.68
C ASP A 279 -7.10 -8.49 -5.08
N ASP A 280 -6.13 -8.06 -5.91
CA ASP A 280 -4.77 -7.81 -5.45
C ASP A 280 -4.71 -6.57 -4.53
N ILE A 281 -5.44 -5.50 -4.87
CA ILE A 281 -5.52 -4.29 -4.02
C ILE A 281 -6.29 -4.59 -2.75
N ALA A 282 -7.34 -5.38 -2.85
CA ALA A 282 -8.22 -5.73 -1.75
C ALA A 282 -7.57 -6.65 -0.70
N SER A 283 -6.50 -7.38 -1.06
CA SER A 283 -5.85 -8.38 -0.20
C SER A 283 -4.45 -8.00 0.28
N ARG A 284 -3.88 -6.87 -0.18
CA ARG A 284 -2.51 -6.46 0.12
C ARG A 284 -2.46 -5.22 0.99
N TRP A 285 -1.56 -5.20 1.96
CA TRP A 285 -1.35 -4.07 2.88
C TRP A 285 -0.20 -3.15 2.45
N GLY A 286 0.11 -3.13 1.15
CA GLY A 286 1.19 -2.36 0.55
C GLY A 286 0.80 -0.92 0.19
N PRO A 287 1.63 -0.23 -0.62
CA PRO A 287 1.39 1.17 -1.00
C PRO A 287 0.04 1.42 -1.69
N ARG A 288 -0.50 0.42 -2.40
CA ARG A 288 -1.80 0.51 -3.07
C ARG A 288 -3.01 0.47 -2.12
N VAL A 289 -2.79 0.37 -0.80
CA VAL A 289 -3.88 0.52 0.18
C VAL A 289 -4.61 1.85 0.04
N VAL A 290 -3.93 2.89 -0.45
CA VAL A 290 -4.53 4.20 -0.77
C VAL A 290 -5.64 4.06 -1.82
N ASP A 291 -5.46 3.17 -2.81
CA ASP A 291 -6.46 2.92 -3.85
C ASP A 291 -7.68 2.16 -3.28
N LEU A 292 -7.48 1.24 -2.32
CA LEU A 292 -8.59 0.61 -1.61
C LEU A 292 -9.39 1.64 -0.81
N VAL A 293 -8.71 2.52 -0.05
CA VAL A 293 -9.39 3.60 0.68
C VAL A 293 -10.15 4.51 -0.29
N ARG A 294 -9.58 4.84 -1.45
CA ARG A 294 -10.26 5.61 -2.50
C ARG A 294 -11.54 4.92 -2.98
N ALA A 295 -11.47 3.62 -3.28
CA ALA A 295 -12.65 2.86 -3.71
C ALA A 295 -13.76 2.84 -2.65
N ILE A 296 -13.39 2.75 -1.36
CA ILE A 296 -14.33 2.82 -0.23
C ILE A 296 -14.98 4.21 -0.18
N VAL A 297 -14.19 5.29 -0.22
CA VAL A 297 -14.66 6.68 -0.16
C VAL A 297 -15.56 7.01 -1.35
N ASP A 298 -15.18 6.57 -2.56
CA ASP A 298 -15.99 6.77 -3.77
C ASP A 298 -17.34 6.05 -3.67
N ALA A 299 -17.38 4.86 -3.06
CA ALA A 299 -18.62 4.15 -2.82
C ALA A 299 -19.52 4.89 -1.81
N VAL A 300 -18.96 5.38 -0.71
CA VAL A 300 -19.69 6.16 0.29
C VAL A 300 -20.28 7.44 -0.30
N ASN A 301 -19.52 8.16 -1.15
CA ASN A 301 -19.95 9.41 -1.78
C ASN A 301 -21.10 9.22 -2.79
N LYS A 302 -21.25 8.02 -3.37
CA LYS A 302 -22.35 7.69 -4.28
C LYS A 302 -23.68 7.44 -3.57
N VAL A 303 -23.66 7.15 -2.28
CA VAL A 303 -24.88 6.94 -1.48
C VAL A 303 -25.40 8.30 -1.03
N PRO A 304 -26.64 8.69 -1.35
CA PRO A 304 -27.23 9.95 -0.86
C PRO A 304 -27.15 10.06 0.67
N ALA A 305 -26.96 11.30 1.18
CA ALA A 305 -26.86 11.59 2.61
C ALA A 305 -28.23 11.48 3.32
#